data_853d146434874977dc28b505f570f9bd
#
_entry.id   853d146434874977dc28b505f570f9bd
#
_cell.length_a   1.000
_cell.length_b   1.000
_cell.length_c   1.000
_cell.angle_alpha   90.00
_cell.angle_beta   90.00
_cell.angle_gamma   90.00
#
_symmetry.space_group_name_H-M   'P 1'
#
loop_
_entity.id
_entity.type
_entity.pdbx_description
1 polymer ?
#
loop_
_entity_poly.entity_id
_entity_poly.type
_entity_poly.pdbx_seq_one_letter_code
_entity_poly.pdbx_strand_id
1 'polypeptide(L)'
;MDYRKEYEKWLASPALSEEEKAELRALDEKEIEGRFYGPLEFGTAGLRGTMAVGLHNMNIHVIRHATQAFAEVILAEGPAAAAKGVAVCYDCRNHSQEFAREAACVMAANGISCRLFEALRPTPEVSFAVREYGCIAGINVTASHNP
;
A
#
# COMPACT_ATOMS: atom_id res chain seq x y z
N MET A 1 0.73 15.04 15.94
CA MET A 1 0.28 13.67 16.33
C MET A 1 1.11 13.22 17.53
N ASP A 2 0.52 12.51 18.49
CA ASP A 2 1.25 11.94 19.63
C ASP A 2 1.78 10.56 19.20
N TYR A 3 3.07 10.48 18.89
CA TYR A 3 3.69 9.27 18.34
C TYR A 3 3.66 8.09 19.33
N ARG A 4 3.69 8.33 20.65
CA ARG A 4 3.60 7.26 21.64
C ARG A 4 2.22 6.62 21.67
N LYS A 5 1.15 7.42 21.57
CA LYS A 5 -0.22 6.89 21.48
C LYS A 5 -0.42 6.06 20.21
N GLU A 6 0.14 6.50 19.07
CA GLU A 6 0.06 5.72 17.85
C GLU A 6 0.86 4.41 17.95
N TYR A 7 2.05 4.44 18.53
CA TYR A 7 2.84 3.24 18.79
C TYR A 7 2.07 2.24 19.68
N GLU A 8 1.50 2.70 20.80
CA GLU A 8 0.70 1.85 21.70
C GLU A 8 -0.54 1.26 21.01
N LYS A 9 -1.22 2.05 20.19
CA LYS A 9 -2.35 1.61 19.37
C LYS A 9 -1.95 0.51 18.40
N TRP A 10 -0.81 0.63 17.74
CA TRP A 10 -0.28 -0.40 16.86
C TRP A 10 0.06 -1.68 17.63
N LEU A 11 0.77 -1.57 18.75
CA LEU A 11 1.11 -2.71 19.61
C LEU A 11 -0.13 -3.47 20.12
N ALA A 12 -1.21 -2.76 20.41
CA ALA A 12 -2.47 -3.34 20.84
C ALA A 12 -3.32 -3.91 19.70
N SER A 13 -2.94 -3.63 18.43
CA SER A 13 -3.73 -4.03 17.27
C SER A 13 -3.76 -5.56 17.09
N PRO A 14 -4.93 -6.16 16.90
CA PRO A 14 -5.03 -7.58 16.53
C PRO A 14 -4.61 -7.86 15.09
N ALA A 15 -4.41 -6.83 14.26
CA ALA A 15 -3.99 -6.96 12.88
C ALA A 15 -2.49 -7.22 12.73
N LEU A 16 -1.68 -6.91 13.75
CA LEU A 16 -0.26 -7.19 13.75
C LEU A 16 0.02 -8.63 14.20
N SER A 17 0.96 -9.27 13.51
CA SER A 17 1.51 -10.55 13.93
C SER A 17 2.35 -10.41 15.22
N GLU A 18 2.63 -11.52 15.88
CA GLU A 18 3.50 -11.47 17.06
C GLU A 18 4.96 -11.13 16.71
N GLU A 19 5.42 -11.46 15.49
CA GLU A 19 6.72 -11.06 14.96
C GLU A 19 6.80 -9.54 14.79
N GLU A 20 5.77 -8.93 14.19
CA GLU A 20 5.68 -7.47 14.04
C GLU A 20 5.63 -6.76 15.40
N LYS A 21 4.86 -7.29 16.35
CA LYS A 21 4.84 -6.76 17.71
C LYS A 21 6.17 -6.92 18.45
N ALA A 22 6.88 -8.03 18.20
CA ALA A 22 8.22 -8.24 18.76
C ALA A 22 9.23 -7.22 18.18
N GLU A 23 9.17 -6.96 16.87
CA GLU A 23 9.95 -5.89 16.24
C GLU A 23 9.67 -4.54 16.89
N LEU A 24 8.40 -4.18 17.07
CA LEU A 24 8.03 -2.91 17.69
C LEU A 24 8.51 -2.79 19.14
N ARG A 25 8.43 -3.87 19.94
CA ARG A 25 8.90 -3.87 21.34
C ARG A 25 10.42 -3.73 21.47
N ALA A 26 11.17 -4.04 20.43
CA ALA A 26 12.63 -3.95 20.41
C ALA A 26 13.14 -2.55 20.07
N LEU A 27 12.27 -1.61 19.67
CA LEU A 27 12.64 -0.27 19.27
C LEU A 27 13.05 0.60 20.46
N ASP A 28 14.06 1.42 20.28
CA ASP A 28 14.36 2.51 21.19
C ASP A 28 13.43 3.71 20.96
N GLU A 29 13.51 4.70 21.85
CA GLU A 29 12.63 5.87 21.85
C GLU A 29 12.73 6.69 20.55
N LYS A 30 13.95 6.84 20.01
CA LYS A 30 14.18 7.58 18.77
C LYS A 30 13.61 6.85 17.57
N GLU A 31 13.70 5.54 17.56
CA GLU A 31 13.12 4.70 16.52
C GLU A 31 11.58 4.73 16.58
N ILE A 32 10.99 4.68 17.78
CA ILE A 32 9.54 4.82 17.98
C ILE A 32 9.07 6.17 17.42
N GLU A 33 9.72 7.27 17.82
CA GLU A 33 9.38 8.59 17.28
C GLU A 33 9.51 8.59 15.75
N GLY A 34 10.62 8.11 15.18
CA GLY A 34 10.85 8.08 13.74
C GLY A 34 9.85 7.27 12.95
N ARG A 35 9.27 6.21 13.55
CA ARG A 35 8.29 5.35 12.86
C ARG A 35 6.84 5.77 13.07
N PHE A 36 6.54 6.67 14.05
CA PHE A 36 5.17 7.01 14.44
C PHE A 36 4.86 8.49 14.51
N TYR A 37 5.80 9.40 14.18
CA TYR A 37 5.57 10.85 14.26
C TYR A 37 4.45 11.34 13.32
N GLY A 38 4.18 10.61 12.26
CA GLY A 38 3.12 10.91 11.28
C GLY A 38 2.93 9.79 10.26
N PRO A 39 1.83 9.80 9.52
CA PRO A 39 1.59 8.84 8.45
C PRO A 39 2.61 9.03 7.33
N LEU A 40 2.83 7.96 6.58
CA LEU A 40 3.56 8.02 5.32
C LEU A 40 2.73 8.80 4.29
N GLU A 41 3.30 9.83 3.69
CA GLU A 41 2.60 10.73 2.79
C GLU A 41 2.90 10.42 1.31
N PHE A 42 1.91 10.69 0.45
CA PHE A 42 2.11 10.64 -0.99
C PHE A 42 2.93 11.83 -1.46
N GLY A 43 4.12 11.55 -2.02
CA GLY A 43 4.90 12.53 -2.74
C GLY A 43 4.53 12.58 -4.23
N THR A 44 5.23 13.41 -5.01
CA THR A 44 5.05 13.54 -6.47
C THR A 44 5.22 12.20 -7.22
N ALA A 45 6.06 11.32 -6.69
CA ALA A 45 6.36 10.00 -7.29
C ALA A 45 5.67 8.84 -6.55
N GLY A 46 4.56 9.10 -5.86
CA GLY A 46 3.81 8.08 -5.12
C GLY A 46 4.21 7.97 -3.65
N LEU A 47 3.73 6.91 -2.99
CA LEU A 47 4.02 6.59 -1.60
C LEU A 47 5.38 5.92 -1.50
N ARG A 48 6.30 6.47 -0.70
CA ARG A 48 7.69 5.98 -0.57
C ARG A 48 8.13 6.00 0.88
N GLY A 49 8.79 4.94 1.32
CA GLY A 49 9.31 4.84 2.69
C GLY A 49 10.25 3.67 2.88
N THR A 50 10.93 3.64 4.00
CA THR A 50 11.75 2.51 4.42
C THR A 50 10.86 1.32 4.80
N MET A 51 11.28 0.12 4.44
CA MET A 51 10.57 -1.12 4.75
C MET A 51 10.73 -1.46 6.25
N ALA A 52 9.68 -1.30 7.02
CA ALA A 52 9.62 -1.65 8.44
C ALA A 52 8.19 -1.58 8.97
N VAL A 53 7.92 -2.18 10.13
CA VAL A 53 6.65 -1.99 10.84
C VAL A 53 6.60 -0.57 11.42
N GLY A 54 5.47 0.12 11.22
CA GLY A 54 5.25 1.48 11.71
C GLY A 54 4.44 2.34 10.74
N LEU A 55 3.85 3.39 11.27
CA LEU A 55 2.95 4.28 10.54
C LEU A 55 3.66 5.07 9.43
N HIS A 56 4.91 5.46 9.66
CA HIS A 56 5.74 6.21 8.71
C HIS A 56 6.63 5.33 7.82
N ASN A 57 6.34 4.02 7.77
CA ASN A 57 7.14 3.05 7.04
C ASN A 57 6.31 2.34 5.97
N MET A 58 6.99 1.78 4.97
CA MET A 58 6.36 0.94 3.96
C MET A 58 6.17 -0.47 4.53
N ASN A 59 4.93 -0.88 4.68
CA ASN A 59 4.52 -2.21 5.15
C ASN A 59 3.10 -2.53 4.66
N ILE A 60 2.68 -3.75 4.89
CA ILE A 60 1.38 -4.27 4.46
C ILE A 60 0.19 -3.45 4.99
N HIS A 61 0.28 -2.95 6.24
CA HIS A 61 -0.79 -2.18 6.88
C HIS A 61 -0.95 -0.81 6.23
N VAL A 62 0.18 -0.14 5.93
CA VAL A 62 0.20 1.16 5.24
C VAL A 62 -0.27 1.00 3.79
N ILE A 63 0.12 -0.07 3.09
CA ILE A 63 -0.40 -0.38 1.75
C ILE A 63 -1.92 -0.60 1.77
N ARG A 64 -2.44 -1.37 2.72
CA ARG A 64 -3.89 -1.58 2.88
C ARG A 64 -4.62 -0.27 3.12
N HIS A 65 -4.10 0.57 4.02
CA HIS A 65 -4.69 1.87 4.34
C HIS A 65 -4.72 2.81 3.13
N ALA A 66 -3.58 2.96 2.44
CA ALA A 66 -3.49 3.80 1.25
C ALA A 66 -4.40 3.29 0.11
N THR A 67 -4.46 1.96 -0.07
CA THR A 67 -5.32 1.36 -1.09
C THR A 67 -6.80 1.51 -0.74
N GLN A 68 -7.18 1.44 0.55
CA GLN A 68 -8.54 1.70 1.00
C GLN A 68 -8.96 3.14 0.68
N ALA A 69 -8.13 4.12 1.00
CA ALA A 69 -8.40 5.51 0.64
C ALA A 69 -8.55 5.69 -0.88
N PHE A 70 -7.72 5.00 -1.67
CA PHE A 70 -7.85 5.05 -3.13
C PHE A 70 -9.14 4.38 -3.64
N ALA A 71 -9.55 3.26 -3.04
CA ALA A 71 -10.83 2.62 -3.35
C ALA A 71 -12.02 3.57 -3.06
N GLU A 72 -11.97 4.29 -1.94
CA GLU A 72 -13.00 5.28 -1.57
C GLU A 72 -13.11 6.43 -2.60
N VAL A 73 -11.97 6.91 -3.13
CA VAL A 73 -11.97 7.90 -4.22
C VAL A 73 -12.64 7.34 -5.48
N ILE A 74 -12.35 6.09 -5.87
CA ILE A 74 -12.98 5.46 -7.03
C ILE A 74 -14.49 5.29 -6.81
N LEU A 75 -14.90 4.87 -5.62
CA LEU A 75 -16.31 4.69 -5.28
C LEU A 75 -17.09 6.01 -5.26
N ALA A 76 -16.44 7.11 -4.87
CA ALA A 76 -17.04 8.44 -4.91
C ALA A 76 -17.36 8.93 -6.34
N GLU A 77 -16.64 8.44 -7.36
CA GLU A 77 -16.93 8.68 -8.78
C GLU A 77 -18.16 7.89 -9.29
N GLY A 78 -18.70 7.00 -8.47
CA GLY A 78 -19.91 6.25 -8.72
C GLY A 78 -19.72 4.85 -9.30
N PRO A 79 -20.83 4.08 -9.45
CA PRO A 79 -20.79 2.67 -9.83
C PRO A 79 -20.12 2.39 -11.18
N ALA A 80 -20.25 3.31 -12.13
CA ALA A 80 -19.65 3.18 -13.45
C ALA A 80 -18.10 3.22 -13.39
N ALA A 81 -17.55 4.01 -12.48
CA ALA A 81 -16.11 4.07 -12.24
C ALA A 81 -15.61 2.77 -11.58
N ALA A 82 -16.29 2.29 -10.53
CA ALA A 82 -15.97 1.05 -9.85
C ALA A 82 -16.02 -0.17 -10.81
N ALA A 83 -16.99 -0.21 -11.71
CA ALA A 83 -17.16 -1.28 -12.69
C ALA A 83 -16.00 -1.37 -13.70
N LYS A 84 -15.29 -0.28 -14.00
CA LYS A 84 -14.10 -0.28 -14.87
C LYS A 84 -12.94 -1.06 -14.26
N GLY A 85 -12.84 -1.06 -12.94
CA GLY A 85 -11.80 -1.76 -12.21
C GLY A 85 -10.43 -1.09 -12.30
N VAL A 86 -9.43 -1.78 -11.72
CA VAL A 86 -8.04 -1.29 -11.58
C VAL A 86 -7.07 -2.33 -12.12
N ALA A 87 -6.01 -1.89 -12.81
CA ALA A 87 -4.87 -2.74 -13.17
C ALA A 87 -3.79 -2.62 -12.10
N VAL A 88 -3.22 -3.75 -11.65
CA VAL A 88 -2.16 -3.78 -10.62
C VAL A 88 -0.95 -4.51 -11.15
N CYS A 89 0.18 -3.83 -11.13
CA CYS A 89 1.48 -4.32 -11.62
C CYS A 89 2.52 -4.23 -10.50
N TYR A 90 3.55 -5.06 -10.57
CA TYR A 90 4.66 -5.06 -9.63
C TYR A 90 5.99 -5.39 -10.33
N ASP A 91 7.09 -4.95 -9.73
CA ASP A 91 8.45 -5.23 -10.18
C ASP A 91 9.11 -6.39 -9.41
N CYS A 92 10.43 -6.56 -9.58
CA CYS A 92 11.21 -7.62 -8.94
C CYS A 92 11.68 -7.30 -7.52
N ARG A 93 11.28 -6.18 -6.92
CA ARG A 93 11.75 -5.75 -5.61
C ARG A 93 11.14 -6.60 -4.49
N ASN A 94 11.83 -6.61 -3.36
CA ASN A 94 11.37 -7.30 -2.16
C ASN A 94 9.94 -6.83 -1.79
N HIS A 95 9.06 -7.77 -1.51
CA HIS A 95 7.66 -7.55 -1.16
C HIS A 95 6.77 -6.87 -2.22
N SER A 96 7.28 -6.52 -3.43
CA SER A 96 6.46 -5.88 -4.46
C SER A 96 5.26 -6.73 -4.86
N GLN A 97 5.45 -8.04 -5.05
CA GLN A 97 4.37 -8.98 -5.36
C GLN A 97 3.36 -9.08 -4.22
N GLU A 98 3.82 -9.15 -2.98
CA GLU A 98 2.98 -9.22 -1.77
C GLU A 98 2.12 -7.95 -1.64
N PHE A 99 2.74 -6.78 -1.75
CA PHE A 99 2.02 -5.49 -1.68
C PHE A 99 1.01 -5.31 -2.82
N ALA A 100 1.35 -5.75 -4.04
CA ALA A 100 0.44 -5.72 -5.17
C ALA A 100 -0.79 -6.63 -4.94
N ARG A 101 -0.57 -7.82 -4.37
CA ARG A 101 -1.65 -8.73 -3.99
C ARG A 101 -2.55 -8.14 -2.92
N GLU A 102 -1.97 -7.53 -1.87
CA GLU A 102 -2.74 -6.87 -0.82
C GLU A 102 -3.57 -5.71 -1.37
N ALA A 103 -3.00 -4.87 -2.24
CA ALA A 103 -3.75 -3.82 -2.90
C ALA A 103 -4.91 -4.38 -3.72
N ALA A 104 -4.69 -5.46 -4.48
CA ALA A 104 -5.75 -6.12 -5.23
C ALA A 104 -6.85 -6.68 -4.33
N CYS A 105 -6.51 -7.28 -3.18
CA CYS A 105 -7.47 -7.78 -2.19
C CYS A 105 -8.33 -6.65 -1.60
N VAL A 106 -7.72 -5.50 -1.26
CA VAL A 106 -8.46 -4.33 -0.75
C VAL A 106 -9.43 -3.80 -1.81
N MET A 107 -9.00 -3.67 -3.07
CA MET A 107 -9.89 -3.26 -4.16
C MET A 107 -11.07 -4.22 -4.32
N ALA A 108 -10.80 -5.53 -4.34
CA ALA A 108 -11.83 -6.56 -4.45
C ALA A 108 -12.82 -6.53 -3.27
N ALA A 109 -12.33 -6.31 -2.04
CA ALA A 109 -13.17 -6.19 -0.84
C ALA A 109 -14.11 -4.98 -0.91
N ASN A 110 -13.74 -3.93 -1.65
CA ASN A 110 -14.58 -2.77 -1.94
C ASN A 110 -15.48 -2.94 -3.18
N GLY A 111 -15.54 -4.13 -3.77
CA GLY A 111 -16.34 -4.39 -4.95
C GLY A 111 -15.77 -3.83 -6.26
N ILE A 112 -14.50 -3.43 -6.26
CA ILE A 112 -13.80 -2.91 -7.43
C ILE A 112 -13.03 -4.05 -8.09
N SER A 113 -13.34 -4.34 -9.36
CA SER A 113 -12.62 -5.36 -10.12
C SER A 113 -11.12 -5.05 -10.21
N CYS A 114 -10.28 -6.06 -10.03
CA CYS A 114 -8.84 -5.87 -10.07
C CYS A 114 -8.18 -6.85 -11.04
N ARG A 115 -7.34 -6.33 -11.94
CA ARG A 115 -6.49 -7.11 -12.85
C ARG A 115 -5.07 -7.11 -12.32
N LEU A 116 -4.76 -8.10 -11.48
CA LEU A 116 -3.41 -8.31 -10.97
C LEU A 116 -2.58 -9.07 -12.00
N PHE A 117 -1.42 -8.56 -12.35
CA PHE A 117 -0.51 -9.23 -13.26
C PHE A 117 0.05 -10.52 -12.65
N GLU A 118 0.09 -11.59 -13.46
CA GLU A 118 0.56 -12.90 -13.03
C GLU A 118 2.07 -12.97 -12.77
N ALA A 119 2.83 -12.08 -13.40
CA ALA A 119 4.27 -11.97 -13.25
C ALA A 119 4.70 -10.52 -13.19
N LEU A 120 5.93 -10.29 -12.72
CA LEU A 120 6.52 -8.95 -12.71
C LEU A 120 6.55 -8.35 -14.12
N ARG A 121 6.28 -7.04 -14.22
CA ARG A 121 6.25 -6.30 -15.47
C ARG A 121 6.78 -4.88 -15.25
N PRO A 122 7.35 -4.25 -16.30
CA PRO A 122 7.79 -2.88 -16.23
C PRO A 122 6.62 -1.89 -16.17
N THR A 123 6.85 -0.74 -15.55
CA THR A 123 5.84 0.32 -15.36
C THR A 123 5.04 0.70 -16.64
N PRO A 124 5.61 0.77 -17.85
CA PRO A 124 4.83 1.09 -19.06
C PRO A 124 3.68 0.12 -19.31
N GLU A 125 3.80 -1.13 -18.89
CA GLU A 125 2.75 -2.14 -19.12
C GLU A 125 1.49 -1.85 -18.27
N VAL A 126 1.60 -1.29 -17.06
CA VAL A 126 0.40 -0.91 -16.31
C VAL A 126 -0.34 0.23 -16.98
N SER A 127 0.38 1.21 -17.53
CA SER A 127 -0.22 2.31 -18.29
C SER A 127 -0.92 1.81 -19.58
N PHE A 128 -0.32 0.83 -20.26
CA PHE A 128 -0.94 0.17 -21.41
C PHE A 128 -2.20 -0.60 -20.98
N ALA A 129 -2.12 -1.41 -19.93
CA ALA A 129 -3.23 -2.22 -19.44
C ALA A 129 -4.44 -1.39 -19.01
N VAL A 130 -4.21 -0.23 -18.37
CA VAL A 130 -5.30 0.69 -18.00
C VAL A 130 -6.10 1.11 -19.23
N ARG A 131 -5.44 1.43 -20.34
CA ARG A 131 -6.10 1.82 -21.59
C ARG A 131 -6.73 0.64 -22.32
N GLU A 132 -6.00 -0.47 -22.45
CA GLU A 132 -6.42 -1.66 -23.16
C GLU A 132 -7.66 -2.31 -22.55
N TYR A 133 -7.71 -2.39 -21.21
CA TYR A 133 -8.83 -2.97 -20.48
C TYR A 133 -9.89 -1.95 -20.08
N GLY A 134 -9.70 -0.67 -20.39
CA GLY A 134 -10.62 0.41 -19.99
C GLY A 134 -10.73 0.59 -18.49
N CYS A 135 -9.67 0.29 -17.73
CA CYS A 135 -9.65 0.47 -16.28
C CYS A 135 -9.74 1.96 -15.90
N ILE A 136 -10.33 2.25 -14.72
CA ILE A 136 -10.39 3.63 -14.21
C ILE A 136 -9.01 4.11 -13.74
N ALA A 137 -8.16 3.19 -13.28
CA ALA A 137 -6.86 3.51 -12.71
C ALA A 137 -5.89 2.33 -12.77
N GLY A 138 -4.63 2.59 -12.38
CA GLY A 138 -3.61 1.56 -12.22
C GLY A 138 -2.80 1.78 -10.96
N ILE A 139 -2.34 0.69 -10.37
CA ILE A 139 -1.41 0.66 -9.24
C ILE A 139 -0.12 -0.01 -9.72
N ASN A 140 1.01 0.63 -9.50
CA ASN A 140 2.32 0.06 -9.78
C ASN A 140 3.15 0.00 -8.50
N VAL A 141 3.48 -1.20 -8.07
CA VAL A 141 4.33 -1.41 -6.89
C VAL A 141 5.78 -1.57 -7.36
N THR A 142 6.58 -0.54 -7.13
CA THR A 142 7.96 -0.47 -7.64
C THR A 142 8.82 0.46 -6.80
N ALA A 143 10.11 0.16 -6.67
CA ALA A 143 11.10 1.10 -6.15
C ALA A 143 11.77 1.92 -7.28
N SER A 144 11.24 1.86 -8.51
CA SER A 144 11.80 2.51 -9.69
C SER A 144 13.26 2.05 -9.93
N HIS A 145 14.18 3.01 -10.07
CA HIS A 145 15.62 2.78 -10.25
C HIS A 145 16.43 2.92 -8.96
N ASN A 146 15.80 3.11 -7.82
CA ASN A 146 16.50 3.21 -6.55
C ASN A 146 17.17 1.87 -6.19
N PRO A 147 18.38 1.89 -5.59
CA PRO A 147 19.05 0.67 -5.15
C PRO A 147 18.28 -0.07 -4.05
#